data_123466dd12d81897c7accbf236e241ae
#
_entry.id   123466dd12d81897c7accbf236e241ae
#
_cell.length_a   1.000
_cell.length_b   1.000
_cell.length_c   1.000
_cell.angle_alpha   90.00
_cell.angle_beta   90.00
_cell.angle_gamma   90.00
#
_symmetry.space_group_name_H-M   'P 1'
#
loop_
_entity.id
_entity.type
_entity.pdbx_description
1 polymer ?
#
loop_
_entity_poly.entity_id
_entity_poly.type
_entity_poly.pdbx_seq_one_letter_code
_entity_poly.pdbx_strand_id
1 'polypeptide(L)'
;MSCFSRKQIVALSVAALAIAVIAIAAISVCCSHHTYPHELVVADSLCESNPDSAETLLHRVPDSVLAAKPDRMYYDLLRIKASNNLYEPQKDSTIFRIVDFFERYGDKERLCQAYYYQGKYYVQHNDAPPALKCFQKALDMSDDNTPLAFKSKIYSQSGTLFFYQNLFDDAIAMYEKSFKCDSVLNDTVDMVHSLRDMAQTLRHMDKKARSEQMLVEAYDMSKKIKDKALTQTISLVLASLYLDGATDKPCGEGVRMLTQNCC
;
A
#
# COMPACT_ATOMS: atom_id res chain seq x y z
N MET A 1 -32.85 22.83 51.11
CA MET A 1 -32.15 21.63 50.59
C MET A 1 -33.11 20.47 50.69
N SER A 2 -33.69 20.05 49.55
CA SER A 2 -34.66 18.94 49.50
C SER A 2 -33.92 17.60 49.60
N CYS A 3 -34.11 16.89 50.68
CA CYS A 3 -33.54 15.57 50.90
C CYS A 3 -34.33 14.55 50.04
N PHE A 4 -33.68 13.95 49.05
CA PHE A 4 -34.30 12.89 48.22
C PHE A 4 -34.69 11.70 49.11
N SER A 5 -35.90 11.21 48.93
CA SER A 5 -36.37 10.04 49.67
C SER A 5 -35.59 8.78 49.24
N ARG A 6 -35.41 7.81 50.13
CA ARG A 6 -34.71 6.53 49.84
C ARG A 6 -35.29 5.82 48.60
N LYS A 7 -36.58 5.95 48.36
CA LYS A 7 -37.26 5.40 47.16
C LYS A 7 -36.84 6.14 45.86
N GLN A 8 -36.61 7.46 45.93
CA GLN A 8 -36.18 8.25 44.79
C GLN A 8 -34.70 7.97 44.44
N ILE A 9 -33.85 7.75 45.42
CA ILE A 9 -32.44 7.37 45.18
C ILE A 9 -32.35 5.99 44.53
N VAL A 10 -33.15 5.01 44.98
CA VAL A 10 -33.19 3.68 44.37
C VAL A 10 -33.74 3.74 42.96
N ALA A 11 -34.81 4.52 42.68
CA ALA A 11 -35.33 4.68 41.35
C ALA A 11 -34.34 5.31 40.37
N LEU A 12 -33.57 6.32 40.82
CA LEU A 12 -32.50 6.97 40.03
C LEU A 12 -31.32 6.02 39.75
N SER A 13 -30.94 5.19 40.72
CA SER A 13 -29.87 4.20 40.52
C SER A 13 -30.27 3.10 39.52
N VAL A 14 -31.51 2.62 39.57
CA VAL A 14 -32.03 1.62 38.63
C VAL A 14 -32.14 2.21 37.20
N ALA A 15 -32.60 3.45 37.11
CA ALA A 15 -32.65 4.14 35.78
C ALA A 15 -31.25 4.36 35.19
N ALA A 16 -30.27 4.76 36.02
CA ALA A 16 -28.87 4.91 35.58
C ALA A 16 -28.26 3.57 35.13
N LEU A 17 -28.55 2.47 35.84
CA LEU A 17 -28.10 1.12 35.45
C LEU A 17 -28.75 0.67 34.11
N ALA A 18 -30.04 0.92 33.93
CA ALA A 18 -30.75 0.60 32.70
C ALA A 18 -30.18 1.37 31.50
N ILE A 19 -29.87 2.67 31.67
CA ILE A 19 -29.23 3.49 30.62
C ILE A 19 -27.81 2.97 30.31
N ALA A 20 -27.03 2.59 31.32
CA ALA A 20 -25.71 2.01 31.11
C ALA A 20 -25.76 0.67 30.38
N VAL A 21 -26.72 -0.20 30.69
CA VAL A 21 -26.93 -1.49 29.99
C VAL A 21 -27.35 -1.26 28.54
N ILE A 22 -28.24 -0.29 28.28
CA ILE A 22 -28.66 0.06 26.91
C ILE A 22 -27.49 0.65 26.13
N ALA A 23 -26.65 1.49 26.74
CA ALA A 23 -25.46 2.05 26.13
C ALA A 23 -24.42 0.96 25.80
N ILE A 24 -24.19 0.00 26.70
CA ILE A 24 -23.31 -1.14 26.47
C ILE A 24 -23.84 -2.05 25.36
N ALA A 25 -25.17 -2.32 25.34
CA ALA A 25 -25.81 -3.09 24.29
C ALA A 25 -25.72 -2.38 22.93
N ALA A 26 -25.91 -1.06 22.88
CA ALA A 26 -25.74 -0.26 21.65
C ALA A 26 -24.29 -0.26 21.15
N ILE A 27 -23.30 -0.21 22.04
CA ILE A 27 -21.86 -0.32 21.68
C ILE A 27 -21.55 -1.73 21.15
N SER A 28 -22.14 -2.78 21.75
CA SER A 28 -21.94 -4.17 21.29
C SER A 28 -22.57 -4.44 19.92
N VAL A 29 -23.68 -3.79 19.58
CA VAL A 29 -24.31 -3.89 18.25
C VAL A 29 -23.51 -3.13 17.19
N CYS A 30 -22.78 -2.06 17.55
CA CYS A 30 -21.86 -1.37 16.62
C CYS A 30 -20.59 -2.17 16.29
N CYS A 31 -20.27 -3.24 17.02
CA CYS A 31 -19.09 -4.09 16.79
C CYS A 31 -19.43 -5.41 16.09
N SER A 32 -20.62 -5.57 15.49
CA SER A 32 -20.88 -6.73 14.63
C SER A 32 -20.07 -6.55 13.33
N HIS A 33 -18.91 -7.20 13.23
CA HIS A 33 -18.17 -7.30 11.99
C HIS A 33 -19.08 -7.87 10.92
N HIS A 34 -19.30 -7.10 9.85
CA HIS A 34 -20.04 -7.58 8.68
C HIS A 34 -19.28 -8.75 8.06
N THR A 35 -19.98 -9.87 7.84
CA THR A 35 -19.41 -11.03 7.15
C THR A 35 -19.65 -10.87 5.67
N TYR A 36 -18.58 -10.63 4.93
CA TYR A 36 -18.65 -10.51 3.47
C TYR A 36 -18.91 -11.85 2.79
N PRO A 37 -19.60 -11.86 1.63
CA PRO A 37 -19.79 -13.06 0.82
C PRO A 37 -18.48 -13.75 0.47
N HIS A 38 -18.51 -15.08 0.47
CA HIS A 38 -17.31 -15.90 0.20
C HIS A 38 -16.67 -15.57 -1.15
N GLU A 39 -17.49 -15.31 -2.17
CA GLU A 39 -17.03 -14.93 -3.52
C GLU A 39 -16.17 -13.67 -3.50
N LEU A 40 -16.51 -12.67 -2.69
CA LEU A 40 -15.73 -11.43 -2.57
C LEU A 40 -14.43 -11.67 -1.81
N VAL A 41 -14.45 -12.51 -0.77
CA VAL A 41 -13.23 -12.85 -0.01
C VAL A 41 -12.25 -13.62 -0.89
N VAL A 42 -12.74 -14.56 -1.72
CA VAL A 42 -11.91 -15.28 -2.69
C VAL A 42 -11.36 -14.34 -3.76
N ALA A 43 -12.20 -13.44 -4.29
CA ALA A 43 -11.77 -12.46 -5.28
C ALA A 43 -10.66 -11.55 -4.71
N ASP A 44 -10.76 -11.12 -3.44
CA ASP A 44 -9.74 -10.30 -2.78
C ASP A 44 -8.36 -11.00 -2.74
N SER A 45 -8.35 -12.28 -2.37
CA SER A 45 -7.11 -13.07 -2.35
C SER A 45 -6.52 -13.27 -3.75
N LEU A 46 -7.36 -13.40 -4.77
CA LEU A 46 -6.94 -13.54 -6.16
C LEU A 46 -6.41 -12.23 -6.77
N CYS A 47 -6.87 -11.07 -6.31
CA CYS A 47 -6.41 -9.79 -6.83
C CYS A 47 -4.89 -9.62 -6.79
N GLU A 48 -4.21 -10.22 -5.80
CA GLU A 48 -2.75 -10.13 -5.67
C GLU A 48 -2.02 -11.24 -6.46
N SER A 49 -2.56 -12.46 -6.43
CA SER A 49 -1.89 -13.63 -7.01
C SER A 49 -2.24 -13.90 -8.47
N ASN A 50 -3.47 -13.60 -8.88
CA ASN A 50 -3.98 -13.81 -10.24
C ASN A 50 -5.13 -12.84 -10.54
N PRO A 51 -4.82 -11.57 -10.89
CA PRO A 51 -5.82 -10.52 -11.09
C PRO A 51 -6.79 -10.80 -12.24
N ASP A 52 -6.39 -11.52 -13.29
CA ASP A 52 -7.30 -11.94 -14.38
C ASP A 52 -8.40 -12.88 -13.86
N SER A 53 -8.00 -13.84 -13.00
CA SER A 53 -8.97 -14.74 -12.36
C SER A 53 -9.88 -14.00 -11.38
N ALA A 54 -9.35 -13.01 -10.65
CA ALA A 54 -10.14 -12.16 -9.78
C ALA A 54 -11.21 -11.39 -10.58
N GLU A 55 -10.83 -10.76 -11.69
CA GLU A 55 -11.75 -10.04 -12.57
C GLU A 55 -12.83 -10.97 -13.13
N THR A 56 -12.42 -12.15 -13.63
CA THR A 56 -13.36 -13.16 -14.14
C THR A 56 -14.36 -13.60 -13.07
N LEU A 57 -13.90 -13.81 -11.83
CA LEU A 57 -14.78 -14.16 -10.71
C LEU A 57 -15.74 -13.02 -10.39
N LEU A 58 -15.24 -11.79 -10.28
CA LEU A 58 -16.07 -10.60 -9.99
C LEU A 58 -17.15 -10.40 -11.05
N HIS A 59 -16.87 -10.62 -12.32
CA HIS A 59 -17.89 -10.54 -13.39
C HIS A 59 -19.01 -11.57 -13.26
N ARG A 60 -18.80 -12.67 -12.53
CA ARG A 60 -19.79 -13.73 -12.32
C ARG A 60 -20.57 -13.58 -11.02
N VAL A 61 -20.21 -12.64 -10.16
CA VAL A 61 -20.93 -12.39 -8.90
C VAL A 61 -22.32 -11.87 -9.21
N PRO A 62 -23.41 -12.57 -8.80
CA PRO A 62 -24.76 -12.15 -9.10
C PRO A 62 -25.18 -10.98 -8.22
N ASP A 63 -26.09 -10.13 -8.71
CA ASP A 63 -26.59 -8.97 -7.98
C ASP A 63 -27.26 -9.34 -6.64
N SER A 64 -27.80 -10.55 -6.51
CA SER A 64 -28.37 -11.04 -5.25
C SER A 64 -27.33 -11.14 -4.12
N VAL A 65 -26.07 -11.45 -4.43
CA VAL A 65 -24.94 -11.47 -3.47
C VAL A 65 -24.57 -10.06 -3.05
N LEU A 66 -24.79 -9.07 -3.91
CA LEU A 66 -24.44 -7.67 -3.72
C LEU A 66 -25.63 -6.82 -3.22
N ALA A 67 -26.66 -7.48 -2.63
CA ALA A 67 -27.87 -6.80 -2.16
C ALA A 67 -27.60 -5.86 -0.98
N ALA A 68 -26.69 -6.24 -0.07
CA ALA A 68 -26.27 -5.37 1.02
C ALA A 68 -25.27 -4.30 0.54
N LYS A 69 -25.46 -3.07 1.04
CA LYS A 69 -24.62 -1.95 0.63
C LYS A 69 -23.11 -2.14 0.92
N PRO A 70 -22.70 -2.73 2.06
CA PRO A 70 -21.29 -3.05 2.30
C PRO A 70 -20.71 -3.99 1.26
N ASP A 71 -21.46 -5.02 0.85
CA ASP A 71 -21.01 -6.00 -0.15
C ASP A 71 -20.81 -5.34 -1.51
N ARG A 72 -21.73 -4.47 -1.92
CA ARG A 72 -21.61 -3.68 -3.15
C ARG A 72 -20.39 -2.76 -3.13
N MET A 73 -20.15 -2.06 -2.02
CA MET A 73 -18.98 -1.18 -1.90
C MET A 73 -17.66 -1.95 -1.88
N TYR A 74 -17.65 -3.12 -1.24
CA TYR A 74 -16.49 -4.00 -1.27
C TYR A 74 -16.25 -4.58 -2.66
N TYR A 75 -17.28 -5.02 -3.34
CA TYR A 75 -17.20 -5.45 -4.74
C TYR A 75 -16.62 -4.35 -5.65
N ASP A 76 -17.11 -3.11 -5.54
CA ASP A 76 -16.61 -1.97 -6.31
C ASP A 76 -15.11 -1.72 -6.00
N LEU A 77 -14.70 -1.84 -4.73
CA LEU A 77 -13.29 -1.73 -4.32
C LEU A 77 -12.42 -2.84 -4.94
N LEU A 78 -12.89 -4.08 -4.94
CA LEU A 78 -12.18 -5.21 -5.52
C LEU A 78 -12.02 -5.08 -7.04
N ARG A 79 -12.99 -4.54 -7.74
CA ARG A 79 -12.86 -4.23 -9.16
C ARG A 79 -11.75 -3.21 -9.42
N ILE A 80 -11.67 -2.15 -8.62
CA ILE A 80 -10.58 -1.19 -8.71
C ILE A 80 -9.24 -1.86 -8.39
N LYS A 81 -9.19 -2.73 -7.38
CA LYS A 81 -7.99 -3.48 -7.00
C LYS A 81 -7.52 -4.39 -8.15
N ALA A 82 -8.40 -5.17 -8.74
CA ALA A 82 -8.09 -6.06 -9.85
C ALA A 82 -7.58 -5.27 -11.08
N SER A 83 -8.31 -4.26 -11.53
CA SER A 83 -7.90 -3.40 -12.65
C SER A 83 -6.55 -2.73 -12.39
N ASN A 84 -6.28 -2.24 -11.17
CA ASN A 84 -4.98 -1.63 -10.86
C ASN A 84 -3.84 -2.66 -10.95
N ASN A 85 -4.06 -3.91 -10.55
CA ASN A 85 -3.05 -4.96 -10.64
C ASN A 85 -2.88 -5.49 -12.08
N LEU A 86 -3.85 -5.26 -12.96
CA LEU A 86 -3.75 -5.44 -14.41
C LEU A 86 -3.17 -4.22 -15.14
N TYR A 87 -2.65 -3.23 -14.40
CA TYR A 87 -2.12 -1.97 -14.93
C TYR A 87 -3.15 -1.16 -15.73
N GLU A 88 -4.43 -1.38 -15.49
CA GLU A 88 -5.49 -0.58 -16.09
C GLU A 88 -5.72 0.72 -15.29
N PRO A 89 -5.89 1.86 -15.96
CA PRO A 89 -6.18 3.11 -15.28
C PRO A 89 -7.60 3.11 -14.67
N GLN A 90 -7.76 3.75 -13.52
CA GLN A 90 -9.08 4.01 -12.95
C GLN A 90 -9.83 5.00 -13.85
N LYS A 91 -10.95 4.54 -14.43
CA LYS A 91 -11.71 5.30 -15.44
C LYS A 91 -12.69 6.31 -14.85
N ASP A 92 -13.06 6.14 -13.57
CA ASP A 92 -14.08 6.94 -12.93
C ASP A 92 -13.71 7.30 -11.47
N SER A 93 -14.55 8.15 -10.87
CA SER A 93 -14.40 8.62 -9.50
C SER A 93 -15.09 7.73 -8.45
N THR A 94 -15.40 6.48 -8.78
CA THR A 94 -16.10 5.54 -7.90
C THR A 94 -15.38 5.38 -6.56
N ILE A 95 -14.04 5.45 -6.55
CA ILE A 95 -13.24 5.33 -5.34
C ILE A 95 -13.61 6.35 -4.26
N PHE A 96 -14.04 7.56 -4.62
CA PHE A 96 -14.44 8.58 -3.65
C PHE A 96 -15.71 8.18 -2.87
N ARG A 97 -16.68 7.58 -3.59
CA ARG A 97 -17.90 7.05 -2.98
C ARG A 97 -17.60 5.87 -2.04
N ILE A 98 -16.63 5.03 -2.40
CA ILE A 98 -16.19 3.89 -1.59
C ILE A 98 -15.55 4.39 -0.29
N VAL A 99 -14.63 5.35 -0.37
CA VAL A 99 -13.98 5.97 0.80
C VAL A 99 -15.03 6.60 1.71
N ASP A 100 -15.92 7.46 1.19
CA ASP A 100 -16.99 8.11 1.95
C ASP A 100 -17.93 7.10 2.65
N PHE A 101 -18.17 5.96 2.00
CA PHE A 101 -18.95 4.89 2.61
C PHE A 101 -18.19 4.23 3.78
N PHE A 102 -16.95 3.78 3.58
CA PHE A 102 -16.22 3.06 4.62
C PHE A 102 -15.78 3.96 5.78
N GLU A 103 -15.56 5.26 5.56
CA GLU A 103 -15.37 6.24 6.65
C GLU A 103 -16.56 6.24 7.63
N ARG A 104 -17.79 6.15 7.11
CA ARG A 104 -19.01 6.14 7.92
C ARG A 104 -19.38 4.75 8.44
N TYR A 105 -19.06 3.73 7.67
CA TYR A 105 -19.38 2.35 8.01
C TYR A 105 -18.47 1.78 9.10
N GLY A 106 -17.22 2.25 9.19
CA GLY A 106 -16.28 1.91 10.24
C GLY A 106 -15.45 0.64 9.99
N ASP A 107 -15.49 0.08 8.78
CA ASP A 107 -14.61 -1.03 8.36
C ASP A 107 -13.21 -0.48 8.05
N LYS A 108 -12.30 -0.58 9.02
CA LYS A 108 -10.94 -0.01 8.91
C LYS A 108 -10.10 -0.69 7.86
N GLU A 109 -10.26 -2.00 7.66
CA GLU A 109 -9.45 -2.75 6.69
C GLU A 109 -9.79 -2.32 5.26
N ARG A 110 -11.09 -2.24 4.93
CA ARG A 110 -11.54 -1.78 3.61
C ARG A 110 -11.31 -0.30 3.41
N LEU A 111 -11.42 0.49 4.47
CA LEU A 111 -11.09 1.91 4.43
C LEU A 111 -9.60 2.15 4.14
N CYS A 112 -8.71 1.37 4.77
CA CYS A 112 -7.27 1.41 4.52
C CYS A 112 -6.97 1.15 3.03
N GLN A 113 -7.55 0.09 2.47
CA GLN A 113 -7.42 -0.24 1.04
C GLN A 113 -8.03 0.87 0.15
N ALA A 114 -9.19 1.38 0.50
CA ALA A 114 -9.87 2.43 -0.26
C ALA A 114 -9.03 3.72 -0.32
N TYR A 115 -8.41 4.15 0.78
CA TYR A 115 -7.49 5.29 0.76
C TYR A 115 -6.27 5.04 -0.12
N TYR A 116 -5.70 3.83 -0.11
CA TYR A 116 -4.60 3.50 -1.01
C TYR A 116 -5.00 3.66 -2.47
N TYR A 117 -6.13 3.10 -2.89
CA TYR A 117 -6.60 3.23 -4.28
C TYR A 117 -7.08 4.64 -4.63
N GLN A 118 -7.57 5.42 -3.67
CA GLN A 118 -7.80 6.85 -3.87
C GLN A 118 -6.48 7.61 -4.10
N GLY A 119 -5.43 7.26 -3.38
CA GLY A 119 -4.09 7.78 -3.62
C GLY A 119 -3.59 7.42 -5.03
N LYS A 120 -3.78 6.17 -5.47
CA LYS A 120 -3.46 5.72 -6.83
C LYS A 120 -4.24 6.49 -7.91
N TYR A 121 -5.51 6.82 -7.66
CA TYR A 121 -6.29 7.67 -8.54
C TYR A 121 -5.62 9.05 -8.71
N TYR A 122 -5.22 9.70 -7.63
CA TYR A 122 -4.53 11.00 -7.70
C TYR A 122 -3.16 10.89 -8.39
N VAL A 123 -2.41 9.79 -8.17
CA VAL A 123 -1.14 9.54 -8.90
C VAL A 123 -1.37 9.52 -10.41
N GLN A 124 -2.41 8.84 -10.89
CA GLN A 124 -2.75 8.78 -12.31
C GLN A 124 -3.14 10.15 -12.90
N HIS A 125 -3.62 11.07 -12.05
CA HIS A 125 -3.96 12.44 -12.44
C HIS A 125 -2.82 13.44 -12.20
N ASN A 126 -1.62 12.96 -11.87
CA ASN A 126 -0.43 13.77 -11.55
C ASN A 126 -0.66 14.77 -10.40
N ASP A 127 -1.53 14.44 -9.45
CA ASP A 127 -1.84 15.25 -8.28
C ASP A 127 -1.22 14.65 -7.02
N ALA A 128 0.06 14.95 -6.81
CA ALA A 128 0.86 14.33 -5.76
C ALA A 128 0.47 14.72 -4.33
N PRO A 129 0.11 15.98 -3.99
CA PRO A 129 -0.26 16.33 -2.61
C PRO A 129 -1.45 15.54 -2.06
N PRO A 130 -2.61 15.44 -2.75
CA PRO A 130 -3.71 14.61 -2.27
C PRO A 130 -3.38 13.11 -2.31
N ALA A 131 -2.54 12.63 -3.26
CA ALA A 131 -2.08 11.25 -3.28
C ALA A 131 -1.32 10.90 -1.99
N LEU A 132 -0.33 11.71 -1.60
CA LEU A 132 0.43 11.54 -0.36
C LEU A 132 -0.48 11.58 0.88
N LYS A 133 -1.45 12.50 0.91
CA LYS A 133 -2.44 12.57 2.00
C LYS A 133 -3.27 11.29 2.10
N CYS A 134 -3.67 10.71 0.98
CA CYS A 134 -4.41 9.44 0.95
C CYS A 134 -3.53 8.27 1.43
N PHE A 135 -2.28 8.19 0.99
CA PHE A 135 -1.34 7.17 1.45
C PHE A 135 -1.06 7.29 2.95
N GLN A 136 -0.91 8.51 3.48
CA GLN A 136 -0.78 8.71 4.92
C GLN A 136 -2.02 8.24 5.67
N LYS A 137 -3.23 8.59 5.21
CA LYS A 137 -4.48 8.10 5.81
C LYS A 137 -4.58 6.56 5.78
N ALA A 138 -4.13 5.92 4.69
CA ALA A 138 -4.07 4.46 4.63
C ALA A 138 -3.13 3.88 5.70
N LEU A 139 -1.96 4.47 5.90
CA LEU A 139 -1.03 4.06 6.97
C LEU A 139 -1.62 4.31 8.37
N ASP A 140 -2.30 5.43 8.58
CA ASP A 140 -2.95 5.75 9.86
C ASP A 140 -4.08 4.76 10.22
N MET A 141 -4.75 4.19 9.21
CA MET A 141 -5.77 3.15 9.39
C MET A 141 -5.18 1.75 9.54
N SER A 142 -3.91 1.56 9.18
CA SER A 142 -3.24 0.27 9.27
C SER A 142 -2.94 -0.11 10.73
N ASP A 143 -3.01 -1.39 11.02
CA ASP A 143 -2.72 -1.97 12.33
C ASP A 143 -1.74 -3.17 12.21
N ASP A 144 -1.58 -3.93 13.28
CA ASP A 144 -0.70 -5.11 13.31
C ASP A 144 -1.21 -6.24 12.40
N ASN A 145 -2.52 -6.28 12.10
CA ASN A 145 -3.12 -7.27 11.19
C ASN A 145 -2.98 -6.86 9.72
N THR A 146 -2.67 -5.60 9.43
CA THR A 146 -2.48 -5.12 8.06
C THR A 146 -1.22 -5.75 7.45
N PRO A 147 -1.34 -6.46 6.30
CA PRO A 147 -0.22 -7.15 5.69
C PRO A 147 0.98 -6.23 5.44
N LEU A 148 2.18 -6.67 5.82
CA LEU A 148 3.42 -5.89 5.60
C LEU A 148 3.66 -5.61 4.11
N ALA A 149 3.32 -6.54 3.21
CA ALA A 149 3.39 -6.32 1.77
C ALA A 149 2.53 -5.14 1.32
N PHE A 150 1.36 -4.93 1.94
CA PHE A 150 0.52 -3.79 1.62
C PHE A 150 1.11 -2.47 2.16
N LYS A 151 1.67 -2.49 3.38
CA LYS A 151 2.41 -1.33 3.93
C LYS A 151 3.63 -0.98 3.07
N SER A 152 4.37 -1.99 2.60
CA SER A 152 5.50 -1.81 1.69
C SER A 152 5.07 -1.09 0.41
N LYS A 153 4.00 -1.52 -0.24
CA LYS A 153 3.43 -0.85 -1.43
C LYS A 153 3.12 0.62 -1.18
N ILE A 154 2.53 0.96 -0.02
CA ILE A 154 2.22 2.37 0.32
C ILE A 154 3.51 3.18 0.48
N TYR A 155 4.51 2.65 1.19
CA TYR A 155 5.80 3.32 1.38
C TYR A 155 6.52 3.54 0.05
N SER A 156 6.61 2.51 -0.80
CA SER A 156 7.23 2.60 -2.12
C SER A 156 6.56 3.66 -3.01
N GLN A 157 5.23 3.68 -3.07
CA GLN A 157 4.48 4.70 -3.83
C GLN A 157 4.69 6.11 -3.27
N SER A 158 4.73 6.26 -1.95
CA SER A 158 5.02 7.55 -1.31
C SER A 158 6.44 8.02 -1.62
N GLY A 159 7.43 7.13 -1.56
CA GLY A 159 8.81 7.42 -1.93
C GLY A 159 8.92 7.91 -3.37
N THR A 160 8.24 7.25 -4.29
CA THR A 160 8.20 7.65 -5.71
C THR A 160 7.61 9.06 -5.89
N LEU A 161 6.54 9.40 -5.16
CA LEU A 161 5.95 10.73 -5.23
C LEU A 161 6.91 11.80 -4.67
N PHE A 162 7.56 11.55 -3.54
CA PHE A 162 8.55 12.46 -2.98
C PHE A 162 9.74 12.65 -3.93
N PHE A 163 10.20 11.56 -4.57
CA PHE A 163 11.27 11.63 -5.57
C PHE A 163 10.92 12.58 -6.72
N TYR A 164 9.73 12.45 -7.31
CA TYR A 164 9.30 13.33 -8.40
C TYR A 164 9.08 14.79 -7.98
N GLN A 165 8.90 15.03 -6.68
CA GLN A 165 8.84 16.39 -6.11
C GLN A 165 10.21 16.93 -5.68
N ASN A 166 11.31 16.20 -5.95
CA ASN A 166 12.67 16.52 -5.51
C ASN A 166 12.84 16.57 -3.98
N LEU A 167 11.94 15.94 -3.23
CA LEU A 167 12.03 15.75 -1.78
C LEU A 167 12.80 14.46 -1.48
N PHE A 168 14.11 14.48 -1.81
CA PHE A 168 14.94 13.27 -1.88
C PHE A 168 15.16 12.60 -0.52
N ASP A 169 15.32 13.36 0.56
CA ASP A 169 15.48 12.78 1.90
C ASP A 169 14.20 12.07 2.36
N ASP A 170 13.02 12.64 2.07
CA ASP A 170 11.73 12.02 2.34
C ASP A 170 11.53 10.76 1.47
N ALA A 171 11.94 10.82 0.20
CA ALA A 171 11.88 9.66 -0.69
C ALA A 171 12.69 8.48 -0.16
N ILE A 172 13.97 8.73 0.24
CA ILE A 172 14.83 7.72 0.84
C ILE A 172 14.19 7.14 2.11
N ALA A 173 13.68 7.98 3.01
CA ALA A 173 13.04 7.52 4.24
C ALA A 173 11.84 6.60 3.97
N MET A 174 11.07 6.84 2.91
CA MET A 174 9.96 5.97 2.52
C MET A 174 10.46 4.65 1.92
N TYR A 175 11.44 4.69 1.02
CA TYR A 175 12.01 3.47 0.45
C TYR A 175 12.71 2.60 1.50
N GLU A 176 13.36 3.18 2.52
CA GLU A 176 13.93 2.44 3.65
C GLU A 176 12.84 1.70 4.45
N LYS A 177 11.66 2.32 4.65
CA LYS A 177 10.51 1.67 5.29
C LYS A 177 9.95 0.53 4.45
N SER A 178 9.85 0.72 3.12
CA SER A 178 9.47 -0.33 2.18
C SER A 178 10.44 -1.50 2.27
N PHE A 179 11.74 -1.26 2.09
CA PHE A 179 12.79 -2.26 2.20
C PHE A 179 12.73 -3.06 3.51
N LYS A 180 12.47 -2.37 4.64
CA LYS A 180 12.34 -3.02 5.94
C LYS A 180 11.15 -3.97 6.00
N CYS A 181 9.99 -3.58 5.44
CA CYS A 181 8.83 -4.46 5.35
C CYS A 181 9.14 -5.70 4.51
N ASP A 182 9.76 -5.51 3.35
CA ASP A 182 10.10 -6.58 2.40
C ASP A 182 11.17 -7.51 2.97
N SER A 183 12.12 -6.96 3.74
CA SER A 183 13.12 -7.75 4.47
C SER A 183 12.50 -8.71 5.50
N VAL A 184 11.50 -8.24 6.23
CA VAL A 184 10.76 -9.10 7.19
C VAL A 184 9.99 -10.21 6.45
N LEU A 185 9.48 -9.92 5.26
CA LEU A 185 8.77 -10.88 4.40
C LEU A 185 9.71 -11.81 3.63
N ASN A 186 11.03 -11.54 3.62
CA ASN A 186 12.01 -12.18 2.74
C ASN A 186 11.66 -11.99 1.25
N ASP A 187 10.96 -10.91 0.89
CA ASP A 187 10.67 -10.56 -0.48
C ASP A 187 11.88 -9.88 -1.13
N THR A 188 12.76 -10.71 -1.67
CA THR A 188 14.02 -10.24 -2.25
C THR A 188 13.79 -9.40 -3.51
N VAL A 189 12.72 -9.62 -4.25
CA VAL A 189 12.39 -8.85 -5.46
C VAL A 189 12.08 -7.39 -5.08
N ASP A 190 11.18 -7.19 -4.14
CA ASP A 190 10.79 -5.85 -3.71
C ASP A 190 11.91 -5.14 -2.93
N MET A 191 12.76 -5.90 -2.20
CA MET A 191 14.00 -5.37 -1.62
C MET A 191 14.94 -4.81 -2.69
N VAL A 192 15.14 -5.52 -3.81
CA VAL A 192 15.97 -5.05 -4.94
C VAL A 192 15.38 -3.81 -5.57
N HIS A 193 14.07 -3.72 -5.73
CA HIS A 193 13.41 -2.52 -6.22
C HIS A 193 13.63 -1.32 -5.29
N SER A 194 13.48 -1.51 -3.99
CA SER A 194 13.72 -0.46 -2.99
C SER A 194 15.18 0.04 -3.00
N LEU A 195 16.16 -0.86 -3.10
CA LEU A 195 17.59 -0.49 -3.23
C LEU A 195 17.85 0.31 -4.50
N ARG A 196 17.29 -0.10 -5.65
CA ARG A 196 17.39 0.62 -6.92
C ARG A 196 16.86 2.05 -6.80
N ASP A 197 15.68 2.20 -6.20
CA ASP A 197 14.99 3.49 -6.11
C ASP A 197 15.73 4.44 -5.14
N MET A 198 16.24 3.92 -4.02
CA MET A 198 17.16 4.66 -3.13
C MET A 198 18.44 5.06 -3.85
N ALA A 199 19.04 4.17 -4.63
CA ALA A 199 20.26 4.47 -5.37
C ALA A 199 20.06 5.56 -6.43
N GLN A 200 18.94 5.50 -7.16
CA GLN A 200 18.58 6.56 -8.12
C GLN A 200 18.38 7.91 -7.39
N THR A 201 17.72 7.90 -6.24
CA THR A 201 17.52 9.11 -5.42
C THR A 201 18.87 9.68 -4.97
N LEU A 202 19.77 8.83 -4.47
CA LEU A 202 21.13 9.24 -4.07
C LEU A 202 21.95 9.82 -5.23
N ARG A 203 21.76 9.30 -6.46
CA ARG A 203 22.40 9.86 -7.66
C ARG A 203 21.92 11.30 -7.92
N HIS A 204 20.62 11.58 -7.76
CA HIS A 204 20.10 12.96 -7.87
C HIS A 204 20.62 13.89 -6.77
N MET A 205 21.03 13.35 -5.62
CA MET A 205 21.68 14.08 -4.54
C MET A 205 23.21 14.21 -4.70
N ASP A 206 23.77 13.79 -5.83
CA ASP A 206 25.22 13.69 -6.11
C ASP A 206 26.00 12.79 -5.12
N LYS A 207 25.32 11.87 -4.43
CA LYS A 207 25.92 10.90 -3.50
C LYS A 207 26.32 9.61 -4.23
N LYS A 208 27.16 9.74 -5.29
CA LYS A 208 27.47 8.67 -6.26
C LYS A 208 28.03 7.40 -5.60
N ALA A 209 28.99 7.52 -4.66
CA ALA A 209 29.58 6.35 -4.01
C ALA A 209 28.55 5.51 -3.24
N ARG A 210 27.58 6.15 -2.60
CA ARG A 210 26.52 5.48 -1.85
C ARG A 210 25.48 4.85 -2.79
N SER A 211 25.18 5.52 -3.90
CA SER A 211 24.33 4.99 -4.97
C SER A 211 24.94 3.72 -5.57
N GLU A 212 26.25 3.73 -5.87
CA GLU A 212 26.97 2.57 -6.39
C GLU A 212 26.89 1.38 -5.43
N GLN A 213 27.17 1.60 -4.14
CA GLN A 213 27.09 0.56 -3.13
C GLN A 213 25.72 -0.12 -3.10
N MET A 214 24.64 0.65 -3.14
CA MET A 214 23.28 0.11 -3.14
C MET A 214 22.96 -0.66 -4.42
N LEU A 215 23.42 -0.19 -5.59
CA LEU A 215 23.22 -0.90 -6.86
C LEU A 215 24.03 -2.20 -6.93
N VAL A 216 25.24 -2.25 -6.37
CA VAL A 216 26.01 -3.49 -6.28
C VAL A 216 25.29 -4.50 -5.38
N GLU A 217 24.80 -4.07 -4.22
CA GLU A 217 23.98 -4.93 -3.35
C GLU A 217 22.74 -5.46 -4.05
N ALA A 218 21.98 -4.57 -4.73
CA ALA A 218 20.80 -4.94 -5.51
C ALA A 218 21.14 -5.95 -6.62
N TYR A 219 22.26 -5.77 -7.30
CA TYR A 219 22.75 -6.67 -8.34
C TYR A 219 23.05 -8.07 -7.78
N ASP A 220 23.79 -8.15 -6.66
CA ASP A 220 24.12 -9.41 -6.02
C ASP A 220 22.88 -10.15 -5.52
N MET A 221 21.91 -9.42 -4.99
CA MET A 221 20.62 -9.99 -4.56
C MET A 221 19.85 -10.53 -5.76
N SER A 222 19.75 -9.79 -6.87
CA SER A 222 19.02 -10.22 -8.08
C SER A 222 19.63 -11.47 -8.71
N LYS A 223 20.95 -11.60 -8.65
CA LYS A 223 21.65 -12.84 -9.11
C LYS A 223 21.31 -14.06 -8.26
N LYS A 224 21.21 -13.89 -6.94
CA LYS A 224 20.90 -15.00 -6.02
C LYS A 224 19.51 -15.57 -6.27
N ILE A 225 18.52 -14.75 -6.59
CA ILE A 225 17.18 -15.21 -6.93
C ILE A 225 17.05 -15.72 -8.37
N LYS A 226 18.12 -15.60 -9.19
CA LYS A 226 18.18 -16.04 -10.60
C LYS A 226 17.14 -15.37 -11.50
N ASP A 227 16.69 -14.17 -11.15
CA ASP A 227 15.84 -13.35 -12.01
C ASP A 227 16.69 -12.60 -13.02
N LYS A 228 16.71 -13.10 -14.25
CA LYS A 228 17.51 -12.53 -15.34
C LYS A 228 17.05 -11.13 -15.74
N ALA A 229 15.74 -10.89 -15.77
CA ALA A 229 15.18 -9.61 -16.19
C ALA A 229 15.50 -8.51 -15.16
N LEU A 230 15.33 -8.82 -13.88
CA LEU A 230 15.67 -7.92 -12.79
C LEU A 230 17.18 -7.64 -12.76
N THR A 231 18.01 -8.69 -12.87
CA THR A 231 19.48 -8.56 -12.92
C THR A 231 19.93 -7.66 -14.08
N GLN A 232 19.33 -7.84 -15.25
CA GLN A 232 19.61 -7.00 -16.42
C GLN A 232 19.21 -5.53 -16.17
N THR A 233 18.04 -5.30 -15.58
CA THR A 233 17.57 -3.95 -15.24
C THR A 233 18.54 -3.25 -14.29
N ILE A 234 18.97 -3.92 -13.22
CA ILE A 234 19.94 -3.34 -12.26
C ILE A 234 21.30 -3.10 -12.92
N SER A 235 21.76 -4.03 -13.77
CA SER A 235 23.01 -3.86 -14.53
C SER A 235 22.99 -2.62 -15.41
N LEU A 236 21.87 -2.34 -16.08
CA LEU A 236 21.72 -1.14 -16.91
C LEU A 236 21.76 0.16 -16.08
N VAL A 237 21.12 0.15 -14.90
CA VAL A 237 21.18 1.32 -14.00
C VAL A 237 22.59 1.54 -13.46
N LEU A 238 23.29 0.47 -13.10
CA LEU A 238 24.68 0.54 -12.65
C LEU A 238 25.62 1.02 -13.75
N ALA A 239 25.43 0.52 -14.99
CA ALA A 239 26.18 0.99 -16.16
C ALA A 239 25.96 2.49 -16.42
N SER A 240 24.72 2.96 -16.33
CA SER A 240 24.42 4.39 -16.47
C SER A 240 25.14 5.23 -15.42
N LEU A 241 25.23 4.75 -14.17
CA LEU A 241 25.96 5.45 -13.10
C LEU A 241 27.44 5.57 -13.42
N TYR A 242 28.07 4.52 -13.97
CA TYR A 242 29.49 4.55 -14.36
C TYR A 242 29.75 5.46 -15.56
N LEU A 243 28.83 5.50 -16.54
CA LEU A 243 28.95 6.39 -17.69
C LEU A 243 28.88 7.87 -17.27
N ASP A 244 27.99 8.21 -16.35
CA ASP A 244 27.89 9.57 -15.81
C ASP A 244 29.17 9.99 -15.01
N GLY A 245 29.90 9.01 -14.46
CA GLY A 245 31.17 9.22 -13.77
C GLY A 245 32.39 9.16 -14.69
N ALA A 246 32.29 8.61 -15.90
CA ALA A 246 33.38 8.38 -16.80
C ALA A 246 33.87 9.65 -17.54
N THR A 247 33.14 10.77 -17.43
CA THR A 247 33.61 12.07 -17.93
C THR A 247 34.86 12.57 -17.16
N ASP A 248 35.15 12.01 -15.96
CA ASP A 248 36.23 12.48 -15.11
C ASP A 248 37.31 11.44 -14.75
N LYS A 249 37.21 10.16 -15.16
CA LYS A 249 38.23 9.12 -14.86
C LYS A 249 38.34 8.05 -15.95
N PRO A 250 39.54 7.51 -16.27
CA PRO A 250 39.71 6.43 -17.22
C PRO A 250 39.05 5.15 -16.74
N CYS A 251 38.42 4.46 -17.68
CA CYS A 251 37.62 3.25 -17.55
C CYS A 251 38.16 2.23 -16.53
N GLY A 252 37.59 2.18 -15.36
CA GLY A 252 37.94 1.26 -14.27
C GLY A 252 37.06 0.01 -14.24
N GLU A 253 37.25 -0.83 -13.24
CA GLU A 253 36.71 -2.19 -13.06
C GLU A 253 35.20 -2.37 -13.28
N GLY A 254 34.38 -1.31 -13.15
CA GLY A 254 32.93 -1.37 -13.33
C GLY A 254 32.48 -1.82 -14.73
N VAL A 255 33.23 -1.45 -15.79
CA VAL A 255 32.92 -1.87 -17.17
C VAL A 255 33.22 -3.36 -17.39
N ARG A 256 34.18 -3.94 -16.65
CA ARG A 256 34.51 -5.38 -16.73
C ARG A 256 33.35 -6.26 -16.24
N MET A 257 32.60 -5.86 -15.22
CA MET A 257 31.45 -6.64 -14.74
C MET A 257 30.32 -6.71 -15.78
N LEU A 258 30.17 -5.69 -16.62
CA LEU A 258 29.13 -5.63 -17.63
C LEU A 258 29.46 -6.45 -18.89
N THR A 259 30.74 -6.60 -19.24
CA THR A 259 31.16 -7.34 -20.44
C THR A 259 31.26 -8.84 -20.22
N GLN A 260 31.32 -9.34 -18.98
CA GLN A 260 31.38 -10.77 -18.69
C GLN A 260 30.02 -11.48 -18.73
N ASN A 261 28.89 -10.75 -18.81
CA ASN A 261 27.54 -11.32 -18.80
C ASN A 261 26.79 -11.14 -20.12
N CYS A 262 27.43 -10.71 -21.21
CA CYS A 262 26.84 -10.59 -22.55
C CYS A 262 27.23 -11.74 -23.48
N CYS A 263 27.78 -12.85 -22.96
CA CYS A 263 28.02 -14.09 -23.74
C CYS A 263 27.14 -15.24 -23.24
#